data_77d45f116402795dba7b0ec5b567275a
#
_entry.id   77d45f116402795dba7b0ec5b567275a
#
_cell.length_a   1.000
_cell.length_b   1.000
_cell.length_c   1.000
_cell.angle_alpha   90.00
_cell.angle_beta   90.00
_cell.angle_gamma   90.00
#
_symmetry.space_group_name_H-M   'P 1'
#
loop_
_entity.id
_entity.type
_entity.pdbx_description
1 polymer ?
#
loop_
_entity_poly.entity_id
_entity_poly.type
_entity_poly.pdbx_seq_one_letter_code
_entity_poly.pdbx_strand_id
1 'polypeptide(L)'
;MLRMKILYHHRVASKDGQDVHIEEMIAALRRQGHEVVVVAPRSAGTQAFGYDGGLVARIKRLLPGALYELMELGYAFFAFWRLKRAYDQHRPDVLYERYNLFFPAGLWLKYWTGVRYLVEVNAPLAHERAAFGGLKLKALAAWSERAVWRGADMVLPVTEALAGYLRRSGVADARIRIIPNGINPQRFPAGLDSTALRAELGLTGKVVLGFTGFIREWHGLPHVVDAMAAMGNRDDLHLLVIGDGPGLADLKAHAQRAGMANHLTCLGLVDRERIADYVAVFDIALQPKVVDYASPLKLFEYMALGRAVIAPDQPNIREVLTDGVDALLFRPDDVADFRARIMDLCGDATLRRRLGDAAAVAIVDRGYTWDNNARIVVALAH
;
A
#
# COMPACT_ATOMS: atom_id res chain seq x y z
N MET A 1 -9.94 16.26 23.10
CA MET A 1 -8.85 16.79 22.22
C MET A 1 -9.32 18.09 21.59
N LEU A 2 -8.44 19.09 21.46
CA LEU A 2 -8.77 20.32 20.74
C LEU A 2 -9.01 20.00 19.26
N ARG A 3 -10.05 20.58 18.68
CA ARG A 3 -10.33 20.47 17.24
C ARG A 3 -9.23 21.17 16.46
N MET A 4 -8.55 20.46 15.57
CA MET A 4 -7.53 21.03 14.70
C MET A 4 -8.05 21.20 13.27
N LYS A 5 -7.49 22.16 12.58
CA LYS A 5 -7.68 22.35 11.15
C LYS A 5 -6.43 21.89 10.41
N ILE A 6 -6.57 20.86 9.60
CA ILE A 6 -5.47 20.17 8.90
C ILE A 6 -5.56 20.49 7.40
N LEU A 7 -4.51 21.04 6.84
CA LEU A 7 -4.36 21.16 5.39
C LEU A 7 -3.72 19.88 4.87
N TYR A 8 -4.51 19.01 4.25
CA TYR A 8 -4.04 17.74 3.69
C TYR A 8 -3.70 17.89 2.22
N HIS A 9 -2.46 17.63 1.85
CA HIS A 9 -1.96 17.78 0.49
C HIS A 9 -1.44 16.47 -0.09
N HIS A 10 -1.86 16.15 -1.33
CA HIS A 10 -1.34 15.04 -2.11
C HIS A 10 -1.40 15.30 -3.62
N ARG A 11 -0.62 14.53 -4.39
CA ARG A 11 -0.62 14.56 -5.86
C ARG A 11 -1.16 13.29 -6.51
N VAL A 12 -1.67 12.37 -5.74
CA VAL A 12 -2.21 11.10 -6.26
C VAL A 12 -3.47 11.39 -7.07
N ALA A 13 -3.51 10.90 -8.30
CA ALA A 13 -4.64 11.00 -9.22
C ALA A 13 -5.19 9.63 -9.62
N SER A 14 -4.43 8.54 -9.40
CA SER A 14 -4.85 7.16 -9.68
C SER A 14 -5.76 6.63 -8.58
N LYS A 15 -6.71 5.77 -8.96
CA LYS A 15 -7.55 5.00 -8.02
C LYS A 15 -6.87 3.65 -7.73
N ASP A 16 -5.89 3.66 -6.86
CA ASP A 16 -5.15 2.46 -6.43
C ASP A 16 -4.99 2.41 -4.90
N GLY A 17 -4.10 1.56 -4.39
CA GLY A 17 -3.82 1.48 -2.96
C GLY A 17 -3.37 2.80 -2.33
N GLN A 18 -2.81 3.73 -3.11
CA GLN A 18 -2.42 5.06 -2.61
C GLN A 18 -3.64 5.93 -2.31
N ASP A 19 -4.66 5.85 -3.15
CA ASP A 19 -5.92 6.56 -2.95
C ASP A 19 -6.66 6.02 -1.72
N VAL A 20 -6.66 4.69 -1.54
CA VAL A 20 -7.21 4.03 -0.34
C VAL A 20 -6.58 4.57 0.94
N HIS A 21 -5.24 4.65 0.99
CA HIS A 21 -4.51 5.18 2.14
C HIS A 21 -4.93 6.63 2.45
N ILE A 22 -4.96 7.49 1.42
CA ILE A 22 -5.30 8.91 1.57
C ILE A 22 -6.73 9.07 2.10
N GLU A 23 -7.70 8.39 1.49
CA GLU A 23 -9.10 8.49 1.88
C GLU A 23 -9.34 7.98 3.31
N GLU A 24 -8.75 6.85 3.69
CA GLU A 24 -8.90 6.28 5.03
C GLU A 24 -8.25 7.18 6.10
N MET A 25 -7.07 7.77 5.83
CA MET A 25 -6.44 8.71 6.75
C MET A 25 -7.28 9.98 6.91
N ILE A 26 -7.79 10.57 5.82
CA ILE A 26 -8.68 11.73 5.87
C ILE A 26 -9.96 11.41 6.62
N ALA A 27 -10.57 10.25 6.36
CA ALA A 27 -11.77 9.80 7.05
C ALA A 27 -11.52 9.61 8.55
N ALA A 28 -10.39 9.02 8.94
CA ALA A 28 -10.02 8.83 10.34
C ALA A 28 -9.81 10.16 11.08
N LEU A 29 -9.13 11.13 10.48
CA LEU A 29 -8.96 12.47 11.03
C LEU A 29 -10.32 13.16 11.22
N ARG A 30 -11.25 13.04 10.25
CA ARG A 30 -12.60 13.61 10.34
C ARG A 30 -13.46 12.93 11.40
N ARG A 31 -13.37 11.59 11.55
CA ARG A 31 -14.07 10.84 12.61
C ARG A 31 -13.66 11.30 14.00
N GLN A 32 -12.42 11.76 14.18
CA GLN A 32 -11.92 12.32 15.43
C GLN A 32 -12.30 13.80 15.66
N GLY A 33 -13.13 14.38 14.77
CA GLY A 33 -13.66 15.73 14.89
C GLY A 33 -12.76 16.83 14.34
N HIS A 34 -11.68 16.49 13.65
CA HIS A 34 -10.79 17.47 13.00
C HIS A 34 -11.37 17.97 11.68
N GLU A 35 -11.09 19.24 11.36
CA GLU A 35 -11.43 19.82 10.05
C GLU A 35 -10.28 19.52 9.06
N VAL A 36 -10.58 18.81 7.97
CA VAL A 36 -9.58 18.47 6.96
C VAL A 36 -9.90 19.16 5.65
N VAL A 37 -9.06 20.13 5.28
CA VAL A 37 -9.08 20.83 4.00
C VAL A 37 -8.12 20.11 3.06
N VAL A 38 -8.64 19.58 1.95
CA VAL A 38 -7.85 18.79 1.00
C VAL A 38 -7.43 19.64 -0.19
N VAL A 39 -6.13 19.65 -0.50
CA VAL A 39 -5.58 20.23 -1.72
C VAL A 39 -4.98 19.09 -2.57
N ALA A 40 -5.66 18.77 -3.66
CA ALA A 40 -5.36 17.64 -4.54
C ALA A 40 -5.48 18.03 -6.02
N PRO A 41 -4.99 17.21 -6.97
CA PRO A 41 -5.25 17.42 -8.40
C PRO A 41 -6.75 17.45 -8.73
N ARG A 42 -7.16 18.29 -9.68
CA ARG A 42 -8.57 18.49 -10.04
C ARG A 42 -9.21 17.32 -10.79
N SER A 43 -8.47 16.31 -11.19
CA SER A 43 -8.90 15.26 -12.14
C SER A 43 -9.34 13.94 -11.51
N ALA A 44 -9.59 13.87 -10.21
CA ALA A 44 -9.81 12.62 -9.49
C ALA A 44 -11.13 11.88 -9.81
N GLY A 45 -11.94 12.35 -10.75
CA GLY A 45 -13.30 11.82 -11.00
C GLY A 45 -13.45 10.74 -12.07
N THR A 46 -12.50 10.56 -13.00
CA THR A 46 -12.75 9.80 -14.25
C THR A 46 -11.61 8.91 -14.73
N GLN A 47 -10.56 8.67 -13.95
CA GLN A 47 -9.45 7.83 -14.42
C GLN A 47 -9.62 6.37 -14.00
N ALA A 48 -9.36 5.45 -14.94
CA ALA A 48 -9.38 4.01 -14.70
C ALA A 48 -8.27 3.57 -13.73
N PHE A 49 -8.49 2.48 -13.01
CA PHE A 49 -7.57 1.87 -12.06
C PHE A 49 -6.19 1.61 -12.69
N GLY A 50 -5.13 2.13 -12.08
CA GLY A 50 -3.74 1.90 -12.53
C GLY A 50 -3.34 2.58 -13.84
N TYR A 51 -4.13 3.50 -14.39
CA TYR A 51 -3.90 4.10 -15.69
C TYR A 51 -3.34 5.53 -15.60
N ASP A 52 -2.06 5.68 -15.92
CA ASP A 52 -1.39 6.98 -16.15
C ASP A 52 -1.66 7.54 -17.57
N GLY A 53 -2.85 7.27 -18.12
CA GLY A 53 -3.24 7.68 -19.45
C GLY A 53 -3.83 9.10 -19.46
N GLY A 54 -3.35 9.96 -20.35
CA GLY A 54 -3.86 11.29 -20.51
C GLY A 54 -2.85 12.25 -21.12
N LEU A 55 -3.13 13.54 -21.05
CA LEU A 55 -2.24 14.61 -21.54
C LEU A 55 -0.81 14.47 -20.93
N VAL A 56 -0.72 14.13 -19.66
CA VAL A 56 0.55 13.93 -18.95
C VAL A 56 1.37 12.79 -19.55
N ALA A 57 0.76 11.65 -19.86
CA ALA A 57 1.45 10.52 -20.50
C ALA A 57 1.88 10.83 -21.95
N ARG A 58 1.09 11.63 -22.67
CA ARG A 58 1.47 12.14 -24.00
C ARG A 58 2.68 13.08 -23.92
N ILE A 59 2.66 14.03 -22.99
CA ILE A 59 3.76 14.97 -22.74
C ILE A 59 5.02 14.19 -22.36
N LYS A 60 4.91 13.20 -21.46
CA LYS A 60 6.03 12.36 -21.03
C LYS A 60 6.67 11.58 -22.19
N ARG A 61 5.88 11.15 -23.19
CA ARG A 61 6.40 10.48 -24.38
C ARG A 61 7.10 11.42 -25.38
N LEU A 62 6.68 12.67 -25.43
CA LEU A 62 7.16 13.65 -26.43
C LEU A 62 8.38 14.43 -25.93
N LEU A 63 8.56 14.57 -24.61
CA LEU A 63 9.66 15.36 -24.06
C LEU A 63 10.87 14.51 -23.68
N PRO A 64 12.11 15.04 -23.86
CA PRO A 64 13.28 14.47 -23.21
C PRO A 64 13.06 14.32 -21.70
N GLY A 65 13.45 13.17 -21.14
CA GLY A 65 13.15 12.86 -19.72
C GLY A 65 13.61 13.93 -18.74
N ALA A 66 14.78 14.54 -18.98
CA ALA A 66 15.27 15.65 -18.13
C ALA A 66 14.36 16.89 -18.18
N LEU A 67 13.82 17.23 -19.34
CA LEU A 67 12.88 18.36 -19.48
C LEU A 67 11.56 18.07 -18.77
N TYR A 68 11.08 16.85 -18.86
CA TYR A 68 9.89 16.42 -18.13
C TYR A 68 10.10 16.54 -16.60
N GLU A 69 11.24 16.11 -16.07
CA GLU A 69 11.58 16.22 -14.64
C GLU A 69 11.68 17.68 -14.18
N LEU A 70 12.23 18.58 -15.01
CA LEU A 70 12.21 20.03 -14.74
C LEU A 70 10.78 20.60 -14.73
N MET A 71 9.91 20.12 -15.60
CA MET A 71 8.50 20.51 -15.59
C MET A 71 7.78 20.03 -14.33
N GLU A 72 8.10 18.83 -13.83
CA GLU A 72 7.56 18.34 -12.55
C GLU A 72 7.97 19.27 -11.39
N LEU A 73 9.23 19.69 -11.35
CA LEU A 73 9.72 20.67 -10.37
C LEU A 73 9.04 22.04 -10.56
N GLY A 74 8.91 22.50 -11.81
CA GLY A 74 8.21 23.75 -12.15
C GLY A 74 6.74 23.76 -11.70
N TYR A 75 6.07 22.60 -11.78
CA TYR A 75 4.70 22.45 -11.30
C TYR A 75 4.58 22.69 -9.78
N ALA A 76 5.63 22.44 -9.01
CA ALA A 76 5.64 22.74 -7.58
C ALA A 76 5.38 24.23 -7.28
N PHE A 77 5.77 25.13 -8.20
CA PHE A 77 5.49 26.56 -8.08
C PHE A 77 3.98 26.87 -8.14
N PHE A 78 3.31 26.26 -9.09
CA PHE A 78 1.85 26.38 -9.20
C PHE A 78 1.13 25.77 -7.99
N ALA A 79 1.58 24.64 -7.53
CA ALA A 79 1.04 23.98 -6.34
C ALA A 79 1.28 24.80 -5.06
N PHE A 80 2.44 25.46 -4.92
CA PHE A 80 2.69 26.38 -3.82
C PHE A 80 1.62 27.49 -3.74
N TRP A 81 1.28 28.13 -4.85
CA TRP A 81 0.25 29.17 -4.84
C TRP A 81 -1.14 28.65 -4.50
N ARG A 82 -1.44 27.40 -4.89
CA ARG A 82 -2.71 26.74 -4.47
C ARG A 82 -2.72 26.47 -2.98
N LEU A 83 -1.62 25.95 -2.44
CA LEU A 83 -1.45 25.71 -0.99
C LEU A 83 -1.50 27.03 -0.20
N LYS A 84 -0.80 28.06 -0.69
CA LYS A 84 -0.79 29.39 -0.09
C LYS A 84 -2.21 29.99 -0.01
N ARG A 85 -2.98 29.89 -1.11
CA ARG A 85 -4.37 30.35 -1.14
C ARG A 85 -5.24 29.59 -0.15
N ALA A 86 -5.10 28.27 -0.08
CA ALA A 86 -5.82 27.44 0.89
C ALA A 86 -5.42 27.80 2.34
N TYR A 87 -4.12 28.01 2.59
CA TYR A 87 -3.64 28.48 3.90
C TYR A 87 -4.24 29.83 4.30
N ASP A 88 -4.23 30.81 3.41
CA ASP A 88 -4.76 32.15 3.68
C ASP A 88 -6.28 32.11 3.98
N GLN A 89 -6.99 31.25 3.24
CA GLN A 89 -8.45 31.11 3.38
C GLN A 89 -8.83 30.37 4.66
N HIS A 90 -8.12 29.30 5.02
CA HIS A 90 -8.54 28.37 6.08
C HIS A 90 -7.74 28.50 7.37
N ARG A 91 -6.53 29.09 7.32
CA ARG A 91 -5.63 29.22 8.47
C ARG A 91 -5.45 27.89 9.23
N PRO A 92 -4.91 26.86 8.57
CA PRO A 92 -4.74 25.55 9.20
C PRO A 92 -3.66 25.59 10.28
N ASP A 93 -3.81 24.74 11.29
CA ASP A 93 -2.84 24.54 12.38
C ASP A 93 -1.62 23.74 11.90
N VAL A 94 -1.84 22.83 10.94
CA VAL A 94 -0.80 21.93 10.42
C VAL A 94 -0.99 21.67 8.93
N LEU A 95 0.12 21.56 8.21
CA LEU A 95 0.20 21.00 6.86
C LEU A 95 0.64 19.54 6.96
N TYR A 96 -0.23 18.62 6.52
CA TYR A 96 0.07 17.21 6.32
C TYR A 96 0.22 16.92 4.84
N GLU A 97 1.41 16.50 4.39
CA GLU A 97 1.69 16.25 2.98
C GLU A 97 2.13 14.81 2.73
N ARG A 98 1.47 14.15 1.79
CA ARG A 98 1.99 12.92 1.21
C ARG A 98 3.12 13.27 0.23
N TYR A 99 4.33 12.83 0.54
CA TYR A 99 5.54 13.14 -0.20
C TYR A 99 5.45 12.75 -1.68
N ASN A 100 5.96 13.63 -2.53
CA ASN A 100 6.18 13.40 -3.96
C ASN A 100 7.55 13.91 -4.40
N LEU A 101 8.17 13.23 -5.39
CA LEU A 101 9.47 13.63 -5.93
C LEU A 101 9.36 14.93 -6.74
N PHE A 102 10.40 15.76 -6.70
CA PHE A 102 10.45 17.10 -7.30
C PHE A 102 9.37 18.06 -6.81
N PHE A 103 8.92 17.91 -5.56
CA PHE A 103 7.76 18.63 -5.09
C PHE A 103 7.96 19.33 -3.74
N PRO A 104 8.73 20.43 -3.67
CA PRO A 104 9.00 21.18 -2.44
C PRO A 104 7.89 22.19 -2.06
N ALA A 105 6.70 22.15 -2.66
CA ALA A 105 5.66 23.15 -2.45
C ALA A 105 5.22 23.30 -0.98
N GLY A 106 5.06 22.17 -0.25
CA GLY A 106 4.75 22.19 1.17
C GLY A 106 5.86 22.77 2.02
N LEU A 107 7.12 22.46 1.69
CA LEU A 107 8.28 23.03 2.33
C LEU A 107 8.36 24.56 2.15
N TRP A 108 8.07 25.06 0.94
CA TRP A 108 8.00 26.50 0.68
C TRP A 108 6.89 27.18 1.48
N LEU A 109 5.71 26.53 1.59
CA LEU A 109 4.62 27.04 2.41
C LEU A 109 5.03 27.15 3.87
N LYS A 110 5.68 26.11 4.42
CA LYS A 110 6.22 26.15 5.79
C LYS A 110 7.15 27.34 6.00
N TYR A 111 8.13 27.54 5.13
CA TYR A 111 9.07 28.67 5.27
C TYR A 111 8.39 30.04 5.13
N TRP A 112 7.32 30.12 4.34
CA TRP A 112 6.57 31.36 4.14
C TRP A 112 5.66 31.71 5.31
N THR A 113 5.03 30.69 5.94
CA THR A 113 3.96 30.91 6.91
C THR A 113 4.29 30.50 8.33
N GLY A 114 5.32 29.69 8.52
CA GLY A 114 5.66 29.07 9.81
C GLY A 114 4.74 27.90 10.19
N VAL A 115 3.82 27.48 9.32
CA VAL A 115 2.91 26.36 9.61
C VAL A 115 3.68 25.08 9.92
N ARG A 116 3.26 24.33 10.94
CA ARG A 116 3.83 23.02 11.27
C ARG A 116 3.67 22.08 10.07
N TYR A 117 4.72 21.39 9.69
CA TYR A 117 4.77 20.61 8.46
C TYR A 117 5.13 19.15 8.73
N LEU A 118 4.18 18.27 8.51
CA LEU A 118 4.32 16.82 8.63
C LEU A 118 4.36 16.19 7.24
N VAL A 119 5.34 15.33 6.99
CA VAL A 119 5.54 14.68 5.67
C VAL A 119 5.41 13.17 5.81
N GLU A 120 4.38 12.61 5.20
CA GLU A 120 4.21 11.17 5.06
C GLU A 120 5.07 10.65 3.91
N VAL A 121 5.88 9.62 4.17
CA VAL A 121 6.77 9.01 3.17
C VAL A 121 6.41 7.54 3.01
N ASN A 122 6.03 7.15 1.77
CA ASN A 122 5.60 5.78 1.45
C ASN A 122 6.62 5.03 0.60
N ALA A 123 7.57 5.73 -0.01
CA ALA A 123 8.66 5.17 -0.80
C ALA A 123 9.84 6.15 -0.89
N PRO A 124 11.07 5.67 -1.08
CA PRO A 124 12.24 6.49 -1.40
C PRO A 124 12.22 6.79 -2.91
N LEU A 125 11.38 7.77 -3.32
CA LEU A 125 10.99 7.97 -4.72
C LEU A 125 12.16 8.27 -5.67
N ALA A 126 13.22 8.94 -5.20
CA ALA A 126 14.43 9.14 -6.00
C ALA A 126 15.12 7.80 -6.30
N HIS A 127 15.23 6.93 -5.29
CA HIS A 127 15.79 5.58 -5.45
C HIS A 127 14.91 4.71 -6.36
N GLU A 128 13.62 4.68 -6.10
CA GLU A 128 12.64 3.89 -6.87
C GLU A 128 12.62 4.29 -8.35
N ARG A 129 12.54 5.60 -8.65
CA ARG A 129 12.58 6.09 -10.04
C ARG A 129 13.93 5.84 -10.71
N ALA A 130 15.03 5.87 -9.97
CA ALA A 130 16.34 5.53 -10.53
C ALA A 130 16.45 4.05 -10.91
N ALA A 131 15.85 3.16 -10.11
CA ALA A 131 15.88 1.72 -10.33
C ALA A 131 14.89 1.26 -11.43
N PHE A 132 13.66 1.82 -11.45
CA PHE A 132 12.57 1.29 -12.26
C PHE A 132 11.99 2.27 -13.29
N GLY A 133 12.19 3.58 -13.13
CA GLY A 133 11.52 4.61 -13.91
C GLY A 133 12.41 5.46 -14.83
N GLY A 134 13.71 5.20 -14.90
CA GLY A 134 14.63 5.88 -15.81
C GLY A 134 14.91 7.35 -15.46
N LEU A 135 15.13 7.67 -14.19
CA LEU A 135 15.46 9.00 -13.68
C LEU A 135 16.70 9.59 -14.38
N LYS A 136 16.58 10.78 -14.96
CA LYS A 136 17.66 11.49 -15.69
C LYS A 136 18.42 12.46 -14.78
N LEU A 137 17.72 13.30 -14.00
CA LEU A 137 18.29 14.32 -13.13
C LEU A 137 18.50 13.79 -11.71
N LYS A 138 19.28 12.71 -11.57
CA LYS A 138 19.48 11.97 -10.31
C LYS A 138 19.94 12.89 -9.15
N ALA A 139 20.87 13.80 -9.40
CA ALA A 139 21.37 14.71 -8.37
C ALA A 139 20.29 15.71 -7.90
N LEU A 140 19.50 16.24 -8.83
CA LEU A 140 18.38 17.15 -8.53
C LEU A 140 17.28 16.44 -7.76
N ALA A 141 16.95 15.19 -8.15
CA ALA A 141 15.98 14.36 -7.45
C ALA A 141 16.40 14.10 -6.01
N ALA A 142 17.62 13.62 -5.80
CA ALA A 142 18.17 13.37 -4.48
C ALA A 142 18.29 14.63 -3.62
N TRP A 143 18.60 15.77 -4.22
CA TRP A 143 18.62 17.08 -3.54
C TRP A 143 17.20 17.49 -3.13
N SER A 144 16.23 17.45 -4.04
CA SER A 144 14.83 17.80 -3.78
C SER A 144 14.22 16.94 -2.67
N GLU A 145 14.45 15.62 -2.73
CA GLU A 145 13.99 14.66 -1.72
C GLU A 145 14.58 14.98 -0.35
N ARG A 146 15.91 15.15 -0.26
CA ARG A 146 16.57 15.51 0.99
C ARG A 146 16.13 16.85 1.53
N ALA A 147 15.89 17.84 0.66
CA ALA A 147 15.45 19.17 1.08
C ALA A 147 14.09 19.10 1.77
N VAL A 148 13.11 18.38 1.19
CA VAL A 148 11.78 18.18 1.79
C VAL A 148 11.88 17.44 3.10
N TRP A 149 12.57 16.30 3.14
CA TRP A 149 12.66 15.45 4.33
C TRP A 149 13.35 16.16 5.50
N ARG A 150 14.48 16.87 5.24
CA ARG A 150 15.20 17.62 6.27
C ARG A 150 14.47 18.89 6.71
N GLY A 151 13.66 19.46 5.83
CA GLY A 151 12.93 20.69 6.11
C GLY A 151 11.61 20.48 6.83
N ALA A 152 11.06 19.26 6.87
CA ALA A 152 9.85 18.94 7.61
C ALA A 152 10.07 19.01 9.13
N ASP A 153 9.03 19.32 9.90
CA ASP A 153 9.06 19.25 11.36
C ASP A 153 9.03 17.81 11.84
N MET A 154 8.21 16.97 11.19
CA MET A 154 8.19 15.52 11.37
C MET A 154 8.13 14.82 10.01
N VAL A 155 8.80 13.69 9.90
CA VAL A 155 8.75 12.81 8.74
C VAL A 155 8.20 11.45 9.17
N LEU A 156 7.17 10.99 8.46
CA LEU A 156 6.34 9.85 8.84
C LEU A 156 6.50 8.72 7.81
N PRO A 157 7.58 7.91 7.89
CA PRO A 157 7.73 6.73 7.05
C PRO A 157 6.76 5.63 7.47
N VAL A 158 6.35 4.80 6.50
CA VAL A 158 5.43 3.69 6.76
C VAL A 158 6.12 2.43 7.30
N THR A 159 7.46 2.38 7.30
CA THR A 159 8.26 1.26 7.82
C THR A 159 9.58 1.74 8.42
N GLU A 160 10.17 0.95 9.32
CA GLU A 160 11.52 1.16 9.82
C GLU A 160 12.57 1.04 8.69
N ALA A 161 12.35 0.11 7.77
CA ALA A 161 13.20 -0.03 6.59
C ALA A 161 13.27 1.28 5.79
N LEU A 162 12.12 1.96 5.60
CA LEU A 162 12.04 3.27 4.95
C LEU A 162 12.66 4.38 5.82
N ALA A 163 12.49 4.33 7.15
CA ALA A 163 13.17 5.25 8.07
C ALA A 163 14.69 5.21 7.92
N GLY A 164 15.27 4.05 7.58
CA GLY A 164 16.67 3.91 7.24
C GLY A 164 17.12 4.79 6.06
N TYR A 165 16.27 4.98 5.04
CA TYR A 165 16.55 5.92 3.93
C TYR A 165 16.55 7.37 4.40
N LEU A 166 15.62 7.73 5.31
CA LEU A 166 15.55 9.08 5.88
C LEU A 166 16.80 9.41 6.71
N ARG A 167 17.25 8.49 7.57
CA ARG A 167 18.47 8.64 8.37
C ARG A 167 19.70 8.83 7.48
N ARG A 168 19.86 7.99 6.46
CA ARG A 168 20.95 8.15 5.46
C ARG A 168 20.89 9.47 4.72
N SER A 169 19.69 10.03 4.56
CA SER A 169 19.50 11.36 3.98
C SER A 169 19.75 12.50 4.95
N GLY A 170 20.07 12.21 6.23
CA GLY A 170 20.41 13.18 7.27
C GLY A 170 19.19 13.77 7.99
N VAL A 171 18.07 13.08 8.05
CA VAL A 171 16.95 13.41 8.93
C VAL A 171 17.28 12.90 10.34
N ALA A 172 17.14 13.77 11.33
CA ALA A 172 17.40 13.42 12.73
C ALA A 172 16.31 12.45 13.26
N ASP A 173 16.69 11.45 14.06
CA ASP A 173 15.78 10.46 14.63
C ASP A 173 14.60 11.07 15.39
N ALA A 174 14.85 12.15 16.13
CA ALA A 174 13.81 12.88 16.86
C ALA A 174 12.70 13.45 15.97
N ARG A 175 12.93 13.54 14.65
CA ARG A 175 11.94 13.99 13.65
C ARG A 175 11.35 12.86 12.83
N ILE A 176 11.73 11.62 13.12
CA ILE A 176 11.19 10.43 12.44
C ILE A 176 10.17 9.74 13.35
N ARG A 177 8.97 9.51 12.84
CA ARG A 177 7.97 8.69 13.52
C ARG A 177 7.37 7.70 12.54
N ILE A 178 7.60 6.41 12.77
CA ILE A 178 7.04 5.36 11.91
C ILE A 178 5.54 5.29 12.16
N ILE A 179 4.78 5.34 11.07
CA ILE A 179 3.32 5.17 11.07
C ILE A 179 2.99 4.14 9.98
N PRO A 180 2.88 2.84 10.33
CA PRO A 180 2.54 1.80 9.37
C PRO A 180 1.15 2.02 8.79
N ASN A 181 0.86 1.36 7.69
CA ASN A 181 -0.51 1.32 7.19
C ASN A 181 -1.45 0.77 8.25
N GLY A 182 -2.72 1.09 8.14
CA GLY A 182 -3.76 0.67 9.05
C GLY A 182 -4.93 0.02 8.31
N ILE A 183 -5.87 -0.46 9.09
CA ILE A 183 -7.13 -1.00 8.59
C ILE A 183 -8.30 -0.23 9.21
N ASN A 184 -9.44 -0.25 8.53
CA ASN A 184 -10.70 0.18 9.08
C ASN A 184 -11.49 -1.07 9.54
N PRO A 185 -11.59 -1.34 10.86
CA PRO A 185 -12.25 -2.56 11.36
C PRO A 185 -13.75 -2.63 11.02
N GLN A 186 -14.39 -1.50 10.73
CA GLN A 186 -15.80 -1.47 10.32
C GLN A 186 -15.98 -2.00 8.89
N ARG A 187 -14.98 -1.83 8.04
CA ARG A 187 -14.98 -2.34 6.66
C ARG A 187 -14.45 -3.77 6.56
N PHE A 188 -13.60 -4.17 7.50
CA PHE A 188 -12.96 -5.49 7.57
C PHE A 188 -13.25 -6.12 8.94
N PRO A 189 -14.52 -6.47 9.22
CA PRO A 189 -14.88 -7.05 10.49
C PRO A 189 -14.34 -8.46 10.63
N ALA A 190 -13.78 -8.79 11.78
CA ALA A 190 -13.36 -10.15 12.07
C ALA A 190 -14.55 -11.12 12.02
N GLY A 191 -14.35 -12.34 11.49
CA GLY A 191 -15.38 -13.36 11.41
C GLY A 191 -16.44 -13.11 10.33
N LEU A 192 -16.15 -12.31 9.31
CA LEU A 192 -17.05 -12.09 8.18
C LEU A 192 -17.40 -13.42 7.50
N ASP A 193 -18.69 -13.73 7.41
CA ASP A 193 -19.18 -14.97 6.78
C ASP A 193 -19.04 -14.90 5.25
N SER A 194 -18.32 -15.85 4.69
CA SER A 194 -18.09 -15.97 3.24
C SER A 194 -18.84 -17.14 2.60
N THR A 195 -19.71 -17.84 3.33
CA THR A 195 -20.36 -19.09 2.90
C THR A 195 -21.15 -18.91 1.60
N ALA A 196 -21.99 -17.88 1.53
CA ALA A 196 -22.78 -17.58 0.35
C ALA A 196 -21.92 -17.24 -0.88
N LEU A 197 -20.91 -16.42 -0.70
CA LEU A 197 -20.00 -16.01 -1.79
C LEU A 197 -19.12 -17.20 -2.25
N ARG A 198 -18.71 -18.08 -1.33
CA ARG A 198 -18.01 -19.33 -1.70
C ARG A 198 -18.89 -20.23 -2.57
N ALA A 199 -20.18 -20.35 -2.25
CA ALA A 199 -21.12 -21.12 -3.06
C ALA A 199 -21.31 -20.49 -4.45
N GLU A 200 -21.49 -19.17 -4.53
CA GLU A 200 -21.62 -18.42 -5.78
C GLU A 200 -20.39 -18.60 -6.70
N LEU A 201 -19.20 -18.61 -6.12
CA LEU A 201 -17.94 -18.79 -6.86
C LEU A 201 -17.57 -20.26 -7.13
N GLY A 202 -18.38 -21.22 -6.68
CA GLY A 202 -18.09 -22.66 -6.82
C GLY A 202 -16.91 -23.15 -5.98
N LEU A 203 -16.64 -22.47 -4.84
CA LEU A 203 -15.48 -22.73 -3.98
C LEU A 203 -15.83 -23.46 -2.67
N THR A 204 -17.07 -23.93 -2.54
CA THR A 204 -17.50 -24.71 -1.38
C THR A 204 -16.65 -25.99 -1.25
N GLY A 205 -16.11 -26.23 -0.05
CA GLY A 205 -15.25 -27.38 0.25
C GLY A 205 -13.82 -27.28 -0.28
N LYS A 206 -13.45 -26.15 -0.93
CA LYS A 206 -12.10 -25.95 -1.43
C LYS A 206 -11.22 -25.19 -0.42
N VAL A 207 -9.92 -25.42 -0.48
CA VAL A 207 -8.90 -24.57 0.16
C VAL A 207 -8.54 -23.48 -0.84
N VAL A 208 -8.89 -22.24 -0.50
CA VAL A 208 -8.74 -21.09 -1.38
C VAL A 208 -7.46 -20.33 -1.04
N LEU A 209 -6.49 -20.35 -1.96
CA LEU A 209 -5.35 -19.46 -1.95
C LEU A 209 -5.79 -18.14 -2.62
N GLY A 210 -5.53 -17.00 -1.98
CA GLY A 210 -6.02 -15.72 -2.45
C GLY A 210 -4.95 -14.65 -2.61
N PHE A 211 -5.12 -13.82 -3.63
CA PHE A 211 -4.30 -12.63 -3.85
C PHE A 211 -5.17 -11.46 -4.26
N THR A 212 -4.93 -10.27 -3.67
CA THR A 212 -5.57 -9.01 -4.05
C THR A 212 -4.58 -7.98 -4.52
N GLY A 213 -4.95 -7.16 -5.50
CA GLY A 213 -4.23 -5.96 -5.91
C GLY A 213 -3.85 -5.90 -7.39
N PHE A 214 -3.02 -4.92 -7.75
CA PHE A 214 -2.55 -4.74 -9.12
C PHE A 214 -1.54 -5.83 -9.47
N ILE A 215 -1.83 -6.63 -10.52
CA ILE A 215 -1.07 -7.83 -10.87
C ILE A 215 0.09 -7.45 -11.78
N ARG A 216 1.31 -7.59 -11.25
CA ARG A 216 2.57 -7.39 -11.99
C ARG A 216 3.29 -8.72 -12.17
N GLU A 217 4.07 -8.85 -13.22
CA GLU A 217 4.87 -10.05 -13.52
C GLU A 217 5.77 -10.44 -12.35
N TRP A 218 6.39 -9.45 -11.69
CA TRP A 218 7.30 -9.68 -10.57
C TRP A 218 6.64 -10.10 -9.26
N HIS A 219 5.29 -10.15 -9.17
CA HIS A 219 4.60 -10.62 -7.95
C HIS A 219 4.77 -12.11 -7.68
N GLY A 220 5.24 -12.90 -8.64
CA GLY A 220 5.53 -14.32 -8.43
C GLY A 220 4.30 -15.23 -8.35
N LEU A 221 3.13 -14.79 -8.80
CA LEU A 221 1.92 -15.62 -8.81
C LEU A 221 2.04 -16.93 -9.63
N PRO A 222 2.82 -17.00 -10.73
CA PRO A 222 3.09 -18.26 -11.40
C PRO A 222 3.68 -19.34 -10.47
N HIS A 223 4.49 -18.97 -9.47
CA HIS A 223 5.04 -19.93 -8.50
C HIS A 223 3.97 -20.54 -7.59
N VAL A 224 2.85 -19.84 -7.36
CA VAL A 224 1.69 -20.41 -6.64
C VAL A 224 1.06 -21.51 -7.47
N VAL A 225 0.85 -21.26 -8.77
CA VAL A 225 0.33 -22.26 -9.71
C VAL A 225 1.23 -23.49 -9.76
N ASP A 226 2.55 -23.29 -9.84
CA ASP A 226 3.53 -24.39 -9.83
C ASP A 226 3.49 -25.19 -8.53
N ALA A 227 3.35 -24.49 -7.39
CA ALA A 227 3.22 -25.14 -6.09
C ALA A 227 1.95 -26.00 -6.01
N MET A 228 0.82 -25.49 -6.49
CA MET A 228 -0.45 -26.24 -6.56
C MET A 228 -0.32 -27.46 -7.48
N ALA A 229 0.22 -27.29 -8.68
CA ALA A 229 0.43 -28.37 -9.63
C ALA A 229 1.34 -29.48 -9.05
N ALA A 230 2.38 -29.13 -8.31
CA ALA A 230 3.29 -30.08 -7.70
C ALA A 230 2.68 -30.89 -6.52
N MET A 231 1.54 -30.47 -5.99
CA MET A 231 0.79 -31.22 -4.97
C MET A 231 -0.06 -32.34 -5.55
N GLY A 232 -0.05 -32.53 -6.87
CA GLY A 232 -0.77 -33.59 -7.55
C GLY A 232 -2.29 -33.36 -7.62
N ASN A 233 -3.05 -34.46 -7.70
CA ASN A 233 -4.52 -34.41 -7.86
C ASN A 233 -5.25 -33.91 -6.60
N ARG A 234 -5.01 -32.63 -6.24
CA ARG A 234 -5.68 -31.91 -5.15
C ARG A 234 -6.78 -31.04 -5.76
N ASP A 235 -7.90 -31.67 -6.16
CA ASP A 235 -9.07 -30.98 -6.74
C ASP A 235 -9.70 -29.98 -5.76
N ASP A 236 -9.34 -30.08 -4.48
CA ASP A 236 -9.77 -29.17 -3.42
C ASP A 236 -9.00 -27.86 -3.36
N LEU A 237 -7.91 -27.69 -4.11
CA LEU A 237 -7.15 -26.43 -4.13
C LEU A 237 -7.67 -25.47 -5.19
N HIS A 238 -7.74 -24.18 -4.87
CA HIS A 238 -8.15 -23.15 -5.82
C HIS A 238 -7.41 -21.82 -5.59
N LEU A 239 -6.90 -21.21 -6.64
CA LEU A 239 -6.30 -19.87 -6.60
C LEU A 239 -7.33 -18.83 -7.05
N LEU A 240 -7.69 -17.92 -6.15
CA LEU A 240 -8.58 -16.79 -6.40
C LEU A 240 -7.78 -15.49 -6.46
N VAL A 241 -7.78 -14.84 -7.62
CA VAL A 241 -7.06 -13.59 -7.86
C VAL A 241 -8.03 -12.45 -8.09
N ILE A 242 -7.90 -11.39 -7.27
CA ILE A 242 -8.76 -10.21 -7.31
C ILE A 242 -7.90 -9.01 -7.70
N GLY A 243 -8.26 -8.38 -8.78
CA GLY A 243 -7.55 -7.23 -9.34
C GLY A 243 -7.22 -7.42 -10.81
N ASP A 244 -6.54 -6.42 -11.36
CA ASP A 244 -6.15 -6.38 -12.77
C ASP A 244 -4.68 -5.94 -12.88
N GLY A 245 -4.08 -6.12 -14.04
CA GLY A 245 -2.72 -5.68 -14.30
C GLY A 245 -2.04 -6.44 -15.43
N PRO A 246 -0.86 -5.98 -15.87
CA PRO A 246 -0.16 -6.54 -17.03
C PRO A 246 0.20 -8.03 -16.87
N GLY A 247 0.44 -8.50 -15.64
CA GLY A 247 0.79 -9.90 -15.38
C GLY A 247 -0.39 -10.88 -15.43
N LEU A 248 -1.64 -10.40 -15.60
CA LEU A 248 -2.82 -11.27 -15.55
C LEU A 248 -2.90 -12.24 -16.73
N ALA A 249 -2.58 -11.78 -17.94
CA ALA A 249 -2.60 -12.62 -19.13
C ALA A 249 -1.56 -13.74 -19.04
N ASP A 250 -0.35 -13.41 -18.57
CA ASP A 250 0.74 -14.37 -18.39
C ASP A 250 0.43 -15.40 -17.31
N LEU A 251 -0.21 -14.97 -16.20
CA LEU A 251 -0.67 -15.89 -15.15
C LEU A 251 -1.67 -16.91 -15.69
N LYS A 252 -2.68 -16.46 -16.47
CA LYS A 252 -3.67 -17.35 -17.09
C LYS A 252 -3.03 -18.35 -18.07
N ALA A 253 -2.12 -17.86 -18.92
CA ALA A 253 -1.40 -18.70 -19.87
C ALA A 253 -0.49 -19.71 -19.13
N HIS A 254 0.14 -19.32 -18.02
CA HIS A 254 0.94 -20.21 -17.19
C HIS A 254 0.07 -21.30 -16.54
N ALA A 255 -1.06 -20.95 -15.97
CA ALA A 255 -1.99 -21.89 -15.37
C ALA A 255 -2.52 -22.93 -16.39
N GLN A 256 -2.75 -22.48 -17.65
CA GLN A 256 -3.16 -23.38 -18.72
C GLN A 256 -2.05 -24.37 -19.09
N ARG A 257 -0.80 -23.91 -19.22
CA ARG A 257 0.35 -24.80 -19.49
C ARG A 257 0.60 -25.82 -18.36
N ALA A 258 0.37 -25.40 -17.12
CA ALA A 258 0.52 -26.25 -15.93
C ALA A 258 -0.67 -27.20 -15.68
N GLY A 259 -1.69 -27.18 -16.53
CA GLY A 259 -2.92 -27.98 -16.33
C GLY A 259 -3.82 -27.51 -15.18
N MET A 260 -3.59 -26.29 -14.69
CA MET A 260 -4.26 -25.70 -13.52
C MET A 260 -5.34 -24.67 -13.87
N ALA A 261 -5.77 -24.59 -15.13
CA ALA A 261 -6.72 -23.58 -15.59
C ALA A 261 -8.07 -23.65 -14.81
N ASN A 262 -8.55 -24.84 -14.50
CA ASN A 262 -9.77 -25.05 -13.74
C ASN A 262 -9.62 -24.76 -12.23
N HIS A 263 -8.39 -24.56 -11.74
CA HIS A 263 -8.06 -24.23 -10.36
C HIS A 263 -7.70 -22.76 -10.17
N LEU A 264 -7.95 -21.92 -11.20
CA LEU A 264 -7.67 -20.48 -11.19
C LEU A 264 -8.95 -19.70 -11.53
N THR A 265 -9.34 -18.79 -10.65
CA THR A 265 -10.36 -17.77 -10.92
C THR A 265 -9.73 -16.38 -10.81
N CYS A 266 -9.91 -15.56 -11.84
CA CYS A 266 -9.49 -14.17 -11.86
C CYS A 266 -10.74 -13.29 -12.03
N LEU A 267 -11.12 -12.58 -10.97
CA LEU A 267 -12.35 -11.76 -10.94
C LEU A 267 -12.21 -10.40 -11.61
N GLY A 268 -10.95 -9.96 -11.87
CA GLY A 268 -10.73 -8.58 -12.27
C GLY A 268 -10.93 -7.61 -11.10
N LEU A 269 -11.25 -6.36 -11.43
CA LEU A 269 -11.54 -5.33 -10.42
C LEU A 269 -12.92 -5.59 -9.79
N VAL A 270 -12.96 -5.56 -8.48
CA VAL A 270 -14.20 -5.63 -7.70
C VAL A 270 -14.45 -4.30 -6.99
N ASP A 271 -15.70 -4.05 -6.63
CA ASP A 271 -16.06 -2.85 -5.88
C ASP A 271 -15.30 -2.80 -4.55
N ARG A 272 -14.73 -1.65 -4.26
CA ARG A 272 -13.95 -1.42 -3.04
C ARG A 272 -14.75 -1.73 -1.75
N GLU A 273 -16.05 -1.50 -1.78
CA GLU A 273 -16.92 -1.79 -0.64
C GLU A 273 -17.09 -3.29 -0.40
N ARG A 274 -16.93 -4.10 -1.44
CA ARG A 274 -17.06 -5.56 -1.38
C ARG A 274 -15.74 -6.31 -1.25
N ILE A 275 -14.59 -5.62 -1.23
CA ILE A 275 -13.28 -6.28 -1.18
C ILE A 275 -13.14 -7.18 0.06
N ALA A 276 -13.71 -6.77 1.20
CA ALA A 276 -13.70 -7.56 2.43
C ALA A 276 -14.43 -8.91 2.26
N ASP A 277 -15.57 -8.93 1.56
CA ASP A 277 -16.34 -10.15 1.28
C ASP A 277 -15.48 -11.17 0.51
N TYR A 278 -14.80 -10.68 -0.53
CA TYR A 278 -13.95 -11.53 -1.37
C TYR A 278 -12.69 -12.00 -0.65
N VAL A 279 -12.06 -11.16 0.17
CA VAL A 279 -10.89 -11.56 0.98
C VAL A 279 -11.30 -12.56 2.06
N ALA A 280 -12.52 -12.45 2.60
CA ALA A 280 -13.06 -13.42 3.54
C ALA A 280 -13.23 -14.84 2.95
N VAL A 281 -13.27 -14.98 1.62
CA VAL A 281 -13.26 -16.28 0.92
C VAL A 281 -11.92 -17.00 1.03
N PHE A 282 -10.80 -16.29 1.22
CA PHE A 282 -9.48 -16.90 1.29
C PHE A 282 -9.31 -17.77 2.54
N ASP A 283 -8.67 -18.92 2.42
CA ASP A 283 -8.13 -19.69 3.54
C ASP A 283 -6.67 -19.33 3.78
N ILE A 284 -5.93 -19.07 2.69
CA ILE A 284 -4.52 -18.69 2.66
C ILE A 284 -4.38 -17.42 1.84
N ALA A 285 -3.90 -16.35 2.44
CA ALA A 285 -3.69 -15.07 1.78
C ALA A 285 -2.22 -14.87 1.42
N LEU A 286 -1.97 -14.43 0.19
CA LEU A 286 -0.63 -14.47 -0.40
C LEU A 286 -0.04 -13.07 -0.60
N GLN A 287 1.20 -12.89 -0.15
CA GLN A 287 2.10 -11.81 -0.52
C GLN A 287 3.40 -12.43 -1.07
N PRO A 288 3.44 -12.90 -2.33
CA PRO A 288 4.57 -13.69 -2.80
C PRO A 288 5.85 -12.87 -2.98
N LYS A 289 5.74 -11.58 -3.30
CA LYS A 289 6.86 -10.67 -3.45
C LYS A 289 6.48 -9.24 -3.09
N VAL A 290 7.41 -8.50 -2.52
CA VAL A 290 7.26 -7.09 -2.15
C VAL A 290 8.64 -6.41 -2.14
N VAL A 291 8.68 -5.09 -2.34
CA VAL A 291 9.91 -4.30 -2.17
C VAL A 291 10.20 -4.10 -0.68
N ASP A 292 11.47 -3.99 -0.34
CA ASP A 292 12.00 -4.03 1.04
C ASP A 292 11.60 -2.85 1.94
N TYR A 293 11.07 -1.78 1.37
CA TYR A 293 10.64 -0.58 2.10
C TYR A 293 9.11 -0.43 2.19
N ALA A 294 8.32 -1.24 1.49
CA ALA A 294 6.88 -1.06 1.42
C ALA A 294 6.15 -1.56 2.67
N SER A 295 5.00 -0.94 2.96
CA SER A 295 3.98 -1.43 3.90
C SER A 295 2.74 -1.82 3.08
N PRO A 296 2.58 -3.10 2.67
CA PRO A 296 1.48 -3.50 1.80
C PRO A 296 0.13 -3.45 2.53
N LEU A 297 -0.83 -2.65 2.04
CA LEU A 297 -2.18 -2.52 2.61
C LEU A 297 -2.89 -3.85 2.78
N LYS A 298 -2.77 -4.73 1.78
CA LYS A 298 -3.42 -6.04 1.77
C LYS A 298 -3.04 -6.93 2.97
N LEU A 299 -1.85 -6.79 3.54
CA LEU A 299 -1.47 -7.55 4.74
C LEU A 299 -2.38 -7.22 5.91
N PHE A 300 -2.70 -5.94 6.11
CA PHE A 300 -3.61 -5.50 7.17
C PHE A 300 -5.05 -5.97 6.90
N GLU A 301 -5.47 -6.02 5.63
CA GLU A 301 -6.76 -6.57 5.23
C GLU A 301 -6.84 -8.07 5.51
N TYR A 302 -5.82 -8.83 5.15
CA TYR A 302 -5.72 -10.26 5.40
C TYR A 302 -5.71 -10.58 6.90
N MET A 303 -4.90 -9.87 7.67
CA MET A 303 -4.82 -10.01 9.12
C MET A 303 -6.17 -9.71 9.79
N ALA A 304 -6.80 -8.58 9.44
CA ALA A 304 -8.07 -8.17 10.05
C ALA A 304 -9.18 -9.21 9.84
N LEU A 305 -9.20 -9.87 8.69
CA LEU A 305 -10.16 -10.92 8.37
C LEU A 305 -9.74 -12.31 8.87
N GLY A 306 -8.63 -12.41 9.61
CA GLY A 306 -8.15 -13.67 10.18
C GLY A 306 -7.71 -14.68 9.11
N ARG A 307 -7.09 -14.24 8.03
CA ARG A 307 -6.58 -15.15 6.99
C ARG A 307 -5.17 -15.60 7.32
N ALA A 308 -4.86 -16.88 7.07
CA ALA A 308 -3.50 -17.37 7.20
C ALA A 308 -2.61 -16.73 6.13
N VAL A 309 -1.62 -15.95 6.52
CA VAL A 309 -0.78 -15.19 5.60
C VAL A 309 0.51 -15.94 5.27
N ILE A 310 0.89 -15.96 3.98
CA ILE A 310 2.23 -16.32 3.52
C ILE A 310 2.89 -15.08 2.93
N ALA A 311 4.07 -14.69 3.42
CA ALA A 311 4.80 -13.51 2.97
C ALA A 311 6.32 -13.76 2.98
N PRO A 312 7.12 -12.96 2.22
CA PRO A 312 8.59 -13.09 2.25
C PRO A 312 9.15 -12.62 3.59
N ASP A 313 10.18 -13.31 4.06
CA ASP A 313 10.90 -12.99 5.29
C ASP A 313 11.84 -11.80 5.07
N GLN A 314 11.31 -10.61 5.12
CA GLN A 314 11.99 -9.34 4.91
C GLN A 314 11.82 -8.41 6.11
N PRO A 315 12.76 -7.48 6.38
CA PRO A 315 12.68 -6.57 7.52
C PRO A 315 11.34 -5.82 7.64
N ASN A 316 10.86 -5.23 6.54
CA ASN A 316 9.58 -4.51 6.52
C ASN A 316 8.35 -5.41 6.76
N ILE A 317 8.42 -6.67 6.39
CA ILE A 317 7.36 -7.65 6.65
C ILE A 317 7.39 -8.09 8.12
N ARG A 318 8.57 -8.30 8.69
CA ARG A 318 8.76 -8.63 10.11
C ARG A 318 8.33 -7.51 11.06
N GLU A 319 8.21 -6.28 10.58
CA GLU A 319 7.62 -5.19 11.35
C GLU A 319 6.11 -5.42 11.64
N VAL A 320 5.43 -6.16 10.76
CA VAL A 320 3.98 -6.39 10.82
C VAL A 320 3.63 -7.82 11.18
N LEU A 321 4.40 -8.80 10.68
CA LEU A 321 4.14 -10.23 10.83
C LEU A 321 5.24 -10.92 11.62
N THR A 322 4.87 -11.96 12.36
CA THR A 322 5.78 -12.81 13.13
C THR A 322 5.68 -14.25 12.65
N ASP A 323 6.79 -14.80 12.14
CA ASP A 323 6.83 -16.15 11.59
C ASP A 323 6.39 -17.21 12.62
N GLY A 324 5.55 -18.14 12.18
CA GLY A 324 5.01 -19.22 13.00
C GLY A 324 3.99 -18.77 14.05
N VAL A 325 3.75 -17.46 14.22
CA VAL A 325 2.80 -16.91 15.20
C VAL A 325 1.53 -16.41 14.51
N ASP A 326 1.64 -15.40 13.64
CA ASP A 326 0.53 -14.77 12.94
C ASP A 326 0.65 -14.85 11.38
N ALA A 327 1.73 -15.47 10.89
CA ALA A 327 1.95 -15.76 9.48
C ALA A 327 2.95 -16.92 9.31
N LEU A 328 3.10 -17.45 8.10
CA LEU A 328 4.28 -18.20 7.69
C LEU A 328 5.13 -17.33 6.76
N LEU A 329 6.39 -17.14 7.14
CA LEU A 329 7.34 -16.42 6.32
C LEU A 329 8.23 -17.40 5.56
N PHE A 330 8.60 -17.03 4.34
CA PHE A 330 9.51 -17.80 3.49
C PHE A 330 10.72 -16.96 3.10
N ARG A 331 11.86 -17.60 2.84
CA ARG A 331 13.09 -16.92 2.39
C ARG A 331 12.86 -16.22 1.07
N PRO A 332 13.14 -14.90 0.96
CA PRO A 332 12.97 -14.14 -0.28
C PRO A 332 13.67 -14.83 -1.46
N ASP A 333 13.01 -14.83 -2.61
CA ASP A 333 13.48 -15.44 -3.87
C ASP A 333 13.77 -16.97 -3.79
N ASP A 334 13.42 -17.64 -2.69
CA ASP A 334 13.49 -19.09 -2.55
C ASP A 334 12.13 -19.74 -2.88
N VAL A 335 11.99 -20.18 -4.13
CA VAL A 335 10.76 -20.82 -4.62
C VAL A 335 10.46 -22.13 -3.91
N ALA A 336 11.48 -22.87 -3.48
CA ALA A 336 11.30 -24.14 -2.78
C ALA A 336 10.73 -23.91 -1.38
N ASP A 337 11.24 -22.93 -0.64
CA ASP A 337 10.72 -22.56 0.68
C ASP A 337 9.30 -21.99 0.57
N PHE A 338 9.03 -21.11 -0.42
CA PHE A 338 7.68 -20.62 -0.69
C PHE A 338 6.69 -21.76 -0.94
N ARG A 339 7.06 -22.73 -1.77
CA ARG A 339 6.25 -23.93 -2.03
C ARG A 339 6.01 -24.74 -0.76
N ALA A 340 7.03 -24.94 0.08
CA ALA A 340 6.89 -25.65 1.33
C ALA A 340 5.85 -24.98 2.24
N ARG A 341 5.88 -23.64 2.39
CA ARG A 341 4.88 -22.90 3.20
C ARG A 341 3.47 -23.03 2.65
N ILE A 342 3.30 -23.05 1.32
CA ILE A 342 2.00 -23.31 0.70
C ILE A 342 1.52 -24.73 1.08
N MET A 343 2.40 -25.73 0.94
CA MET A 343 2.05 -27.12 1.27
C MET A 343 1.68 -27.27 2.74
N ASP A 344 2.43 -26.67 3.66
CA ASP A 344 2.15 -26.68 5.10
C ASP A 344 0.73 -26.17 5.38
N LEU A 345 0.37 -24.99 4.81
CA LEU A 345 -0.96 -24.41 5.03
C LEU A 345 -2.07 -25.16 4.27
N CYS A 346 -1.82 -25.69 3.08
CA CYS A 346 -2.81 -26.49 2.38
C CYS A 346 -3.16 -27.79 3.12
N GLY A 347 -2.17 -28.38 3.82
CA GLY A 347 -2.31 -29.65 4.55
C GLY A 347 -2.91 -29.51 5.94
N ASP A 348 -2.81 -28.34 6.58
CA ASP A 348 -3.16 -28.17 8.01
C ASP A 348 -4.17 -27.04 8.24
N ALA A 349 -5.45 -27.42 8.37
CA ALA A 349 -6.54 -26.49 8.68
C ALA A 349 -6.43 -25.87 10.08
N THR A 350 -5.86 -26.60 11.04
CA THR A 350 -5.67 -26.13 12.41
C THR A 350 -4.61 -25.06 12.45
N LEU A 351 -3.50 -25.25 11.73
CA LEU A 351 -2.45 -24.24 11.57
C LEU A 351 -3.00 -22.97 10.90
N ARG A 352 -3.78 -23.11 9.80
CA ARG A 352 -4.42 -21.94 9.14
C ARG A 352 -5.24 -21.13 10.13
N ARG A 353 -6.12 -21.79 10.89
CA ARG A 353 -6.97 -21.13 11.88
C ARG A 353 -6.15 -20.44 12.95
N ARG A 354 -5.18 -21.13 13.54
CA ARG A 354 -4.32 -20.59 14.60
C ARG A 354 -3.59 -19.33 14.16
N LEU A 355 -2.98 -19.36 12.97
CA LEU A 355 -2.25 -18.19 12.43
C LEU A 355 -3.21 -17.03 12.10
N GLY A 356 -4.35 -17.33 11.50
CA GLY A 356 -5.36 -16.32 11.16
C GLY A 356 -5.95 -15.63 12.40
N ASP A 357 -6.30 -16.40 13.42
CA ASP A 357 -6.82 -15.87 14.70
C ASP A 357 -5.78 -14.97 15.36
N ALA A 358 -4.52 -15.40 15.40
CA ALA A 358 -3.42 -14.60 15.94
C ALA A 358 -3.19 -13.32 15.13
N ALA A 359 -3.28 -13.38 13.80
CA ALA A 359 -3.18 -12.20 12.93
C ALA A 359 -4.29 -11.18 13.21
N ALA A 360 -5.53 -11.62 13.38
CA ALA A 360 -6.65 -10.73 13.71
C ALA A 360 -6.46 -10.05 15.08
N VAL A 361 -5.98 -10.79 16.09
CA VAL A 361 -5.65 -10.24 17.41
C VAL A 361 -4.53 -9.20 17.30
N ALA A 362 -3.48 -9.47 16.51
CA ALA A 362 -2.36 -8.57 16.32
C ALA A 362 -2.76 -7.19 15.74
N ILE A 363 -3.80 -7.13 14.90
CA ILE A 363 -4.34 -5.85 14.39
C ILE A 363 -4.78 -4.94 15.54
N VAL A 364 -5.46 -5.50 16.54
CA VAL A 364 -5.98 -4.74 17.70
C VAL A 364 -4.86 -4.40 18.67
N ASP A 365 -4.07 -5.41 19.05
CA ASP A 365 -3.03 -5.27 20.07
C ASP A 365 -1.90 -4.31 19.66
N ARG A 366 -1.53 -4.33 18.38
CA ARG A 366 -0.49 -3.44 17.82
C ARG A 366 -1.06 -2.10 17.34
N GLY A 367 -2.39 -1.93 17.40
CA GLY A 367 -3.07 -0.70 17.03
C GLY A 367 -2.96 -0.36 15.54
N TYR A 368 -2.96 -1.35 14.66
CA TYR A 368 -2.87 -1.16 13.21
C TYR A 368 -4.19 -0.68 12.61
N THR A 369 -4.67 0.47 13.08
CA THR A 369 -5.91 1.09 12.59
C THR A 369 -5.66 2.51 12.11
N TRP A 370 -6.43 2.95 11.12
CA TRP A 370 -6.37 4.33 10.64
C TRP A 370 -6.71 5.34 11.73
N ASP A 371 -7.61 4.99 12.66
CA ASP A 371 -7.95 5.87 13.77
C ASP A 371 -6.80 6.03 14.76
N ASN A 372 -6.00 4.97 15.00
CA ASN A 372 -4.78 5.09 15.79
C ASN A 372 -3.73 5.95 15.08
N ASN A 373 -3.55 5.74 13.78
CA ASN A 373 -2.62 6.53 12.95
C ASN A 373 -2.99 8.02 12.98
N ALA A 374 -4.28 8.34 12.81
CA ALA A 374 -4.77 9.72 12.89
C ALA A 374 -4.50 10.34 14.28
N ARG A 375 -4.70 9.58 15.37
CA ARG A 375 -4.39 10.05 16.74
C ARG A 375 -2.89 10.37 16.90
N ILE A 376 -2.01 9.52 16.35
CA ILE A 376 -0.56 9.76 16.38
C ILE A 376 -0.23 11.02 15.59
N VAL A 377 -0.77 11.18 14.37
CA VAL A 377 -0.56 12.38 13.54
C VAL A 377 -0.98 13.65 14.27
N VAL A 378 -2.16 13.65 14.90
CA VAL A 378 -2.67 14.79 15.68
C VAL A 378 -1.75 15.12 16.87
N ALA A 379 -1.27 14.09 17.59
CA ALA A 379 -0.34 14.30 18.69
C ALA A 379 1.01 14.89 18.24
N LEU A 380 1.47 14.59 17.04
CA LEU A 380 2.70 15.14 16.46
C LEU A 380 2.51 16.55 15.89
N ALA A 381 1.28 16.97 15.68
CA ALA A 381 0.94 18.30 15.14
C ALA A 381 1.00 19.41 16.20
N HIS A 382 1.02 19.04 17.47
CA HIS A 382 1.26 19.95 18.61
C HIS A 382 2.75 20.06 18.90
#